data_3e28cd0065b600acea5f05ddbfcee688
#
_entry.id   3e28cd0065b600acea5f05ddbfcee688
#
_cell.length_a   1.000
_cell.length_b   1.000
_cell.length_c   1.000
_cell.angle_alpha   90.00
_cell.angle_beta   90.00
_cell.angle_gamma   90.00
#
_symmetry.space_group_name_H-M   'P 1'
#
loop_
_entity.id
_entity.type
_entity.pdbx_description
1 polymer ?
#
loop_
_entity_poly.entity_id
_entity_poly.type
_entity_poly.pdbx_seq_one_letter_code
_entity_poly.pdbx_strand_id
1 'polypeptide(L)'
;MAKATSYNTVGNKEDIMSTITILEPEACPLISMAKKGKASATFFEWQADSLLSPDFSGIEEGEDVQSFTNQTANRARLGNYIQKFRDTYQVSDLQELVLTAGVSNEMALAESKSIRQIKRSIESAFCSAQDRQADAGGGSPYKTRGLLKWLGVGGQPSDVPAAYRNVANDTTGTQTEV
;
A
#
# COMPACT_ATOMS: atom_id res chain seq x y z
N MET A 1 -24.13 -57.51 31.37
CA MET A 1 -23.95 -56.12 31.77
C MET A 1 -23.40 -55.35 30.57
N ALA A 2 -24.09 -54.30 30.13
CA ALA A 2 -23.58 -53.45 29.05
C ALA A 2 -22.44 -52.60 29.57
N LYS A 3 -21.29 -52.59 28.89
CA LYS A 3 -20.16 -51.72 29.23
C LYS A 3 -20.47 -50.31 28.77
N ALA A 4 -20.18 -49.31 29.60
CA ALA A 4 -20.17 -47.91 29.20
C ALA A 4 -19.01 -47.68 28.19
N THR A 5 -19.35 -47.22 27.01
CA THR A 5 -18.39 -46.92 25.96
C THR A 5 -18.41 -45.43 25.62
N SER A 6 -17.30 -44.89 25.11
CA SER A 6 -17.16 -43.44 24.85
C SER A 6 -18.23 -42.89 23.93
N TYR A 7 -18.80 -43.70 23.03
CA TYR A 7 -19.86 -43.26 22.10
C TYR A 7 -21.27 -43.35 22.71
N ASN A 8 -21.44 -44.02 23.86
CA ASN A 8 -22.73 -44.18 24.56
C ASN A 8 -22.82 -43.34 25.82
N THR A 9 -21.78 -42.65 26.22
CA THR A 9 -21.74 -41.88 27.46
C THR A 9 -22.15 -40.43 27.19
N VAL A 10 -23.22 -39.99 27.84
CA VAL A 10 -23.65 -38.58 27.78
C VAL A 10 -22.78 -37.78 28.75
N GLY A 11 -22.23 -36.66 28.27
CA GLY A 11 -21.41 -35.75 29.09
C GLY A 11 -19.90 -35.83 28.82
N ASN A 12 -19.46 -36.55 27.79
CA ASN A 12 -18.08 -36.45 27.32
C ASN A 12 -17.82 -35.02 26.86
N LYS A 13 -16.82 -34.36 27.45
CA LYS A 13 -16.40 -33.04 27.07
C LYS A 13 -15.53 -33.16 25.79
N GLU A 14 -15.86 -32.36 24.78
CA GLU A 14 -15.01 -32.23 23.59
C GLU A 14 -13.68 -31.60 23.98
N ASP A 15 -12.59 -32.18 23.52
CA ASP A 15 -11.26 -31.64 23.70
C ASP A 15 -10.97 -30.62 22.57
N ILE A 16 -11.29 -29.37 22.85
CA ILE A 16 -11.00 -28.25 21.92
C ILE A 16 -9.68 -27.64 22.33
N MET A 17 -8.78 -27.52 21.37
CA MET A 17 -7.49 -26.89 21.57
C MET A 17 -7.64 -25.48 22.12
N SER A 18 -7.02 -25.21 23.26
CA SER A 18 -7.13 -23.92 23.97
C SER A 18 -6.37 -22.76 23.29
N THR A 19 -5.76 -23.02 22.14
CA THR A 19 -4.95 -22.03 21.43
C THR A 19 -5.50 -21.81 20.03
N ILE A 20 -5.80 -20.55 19.67
CA ILE A 20 -6.17 -20.17 18.31
C ILE A 20 -4.90 -19.92 17.52
N THR A 21 -4.71 -20.68 16.45
CA THR A 21 -3.60 -20.50 15.51
C THR A 21 -4.02 -19.61 14.37
N ILE A 22 -3.30 -18.51 14.13
CA ILE A 22 -3.49 -17.65 12.97
C ILE A 22 -2.63 -18.20 11.85
N LEU A 23 -3.25 -18.71 10.79
CA LEU A 23 -2.56 -19.36 9.67
C LEU A 23 -1.83 -18.41 8.73
N GLU A 24 -2.24 -17.13 8.71
CA GLU A 24 -1.60 -16.13 7.86
C GLU A 24 -0.58 -15.32 8.66
N PRO A 25 0.72 -15.44 8.33
CA PRO A 25 1.74 -14.62 8.96
C PRO A 25 1.55 -13.16 8.57
N GLU A 26 1.66 -12.31 9.55
CA GLU A 26 1.51 -10.88 9.43
C GLU A 26 2.84 -10.25 9.03
N ALA A 27 3.04 -10.01 7.77
CA ALA A 27 4.20 -9.26 7.30
C ALA A 27 3.73 -7.98 6.59
N CYS A 28 4.00 -6.83 7.19
CA CYS A 28 3.85 -5.53 6.57
C CYS A 28 5.23 -4.84 6.49
N PRO A 29 6.17 -5.36 5.68
CA PRO A 29 7.54 -4.89 5.64
C PRO A 29 7.66 -3.45 5.16
N LEU A 30 6.88 -3.04 4.16
CA LEU A 30 6.98 -1.70 3.58
C LEU A 30 6.53 -0.62 4.54
N ILE A 31 5.43 -0.85 5.28
CA ILE A 31 4.99 0.09 6.32
C ILE A 31 6.02 0.24 7.43
N SER A 32 6.69 -0.84 7.81
CA SER A 32 7.71 -0.80 8.86
C SER A 32 8.98 -0.07 8.41
N MET A 33 9.33 -0.16 7.12
CA MET A 33 10.49 0.52 6.53
C MET A 33 10.21 1.98 6.17
N ALA A 34 8.94 2.32 5.87
CA ALA A 34 8.56 3.66 5.45
C ALA A 34 8.71 4.68 6.58
N LYS A 35 9.28 5.84 6.25
CA LYS A 35 9.31 6.97 7.18
C LYS A 35 7.91 7.55 7.35
N LYS A 36 7.57 7.86 8.60
CA LYS A 36 6.30 8.52 8.93
C LYS A 36 6.43 10.03 8.81
N GLY A 37 5.45 10.66 8.18
CA GLY A 37 5.36 12.11 8.05
C GLY A 37 3.94 12.60 8.34
N LYS A 38 3.80 13.92 8.51
CA LYS A 38 2.49 14.57 8.60
C LYS A 38 2.18 15.25 7.27
N ALA A 39 0.97 15.09 6.78
CA ALA A 39 0.44 15.84 5.66
C ALA A 39 -0.60 16.83 6.20
N SER A 40 -0.53 18.08 5.75
CA SER A 40 -1.45 19.15 6.14
C SER A 40 -2.58 19.38 5.14
N ALA A 41 -2.53 18.74 3.97
CA ALA A 41 -3.52 18.87 2.91
C ALA A 41 -3.92 17.49 2.38
N THR A 42 -5.10 17.38 1.78
CA THR A 42 -5.60 16.15 1.16
C THR A 42 -4.81 15.73 -0.07
N PHE A 43 -4.20 16.68 -0.74
CA PHE A 43 -3.26 16.49 -1.83
C PHE A 43 -1.92 17.08 -1.43
N PHE A 44 -0.87 16.30 -1.48
CA PHE A 44 0.47 16.78 -1.23
C PHE A 44 1.35 16.60 -2.46
N GLU A 45 2.21 17.57 -2.67
CA GLU A 45 3.09 17.63 -3.82
C GLU A 45 4.54 17.73 -3.40
N TRP A 46 5.40 17.23 -4.25
CA TRP A 46 6.85 17.42 -4.14
C TRP A 46 7.42 17.76 -5.52
N GLN A 47 8.56 18.41 -5.52
CA GLN A 47 9.29 18.73 -6.74
C GLN A 47 10.30 17.62 -7.01
N ALA A 48 10.40 17.23 -8.27
CA ALA A 48 11.41 16.36 -8.79
C ALA A 48 12.20 17.13 -9.85
N ASP A 49 13.49 16.86 -9.94
CA ASP A 49 14.36 17.44 -10.96
C ASP A 49 15.30 16.33 -11.45
N SER A 50 15.65 16.35 -12.72
CA SER A 50 16.59 15.41 -13.32
C SER A 50 17.64 16.15 -14.12
N LEU A 51 18.82 15.60 -14.19
CA LEU A 51 19.86 16.10 -15.06
C LEU A 51 19.43 15.94 -16.53
N LEU A 52 19.94 16.82 -17.36
CA LEU A 52 19.83 16.67 -18.82
C LEU A 52 20.67 15.46 -19.27
N SER A 53 20.34 14.92 -20.43
CA SER A 53 21.15 13.86 -21.02
C SER A 53 22.61 14.29 -21.15
N PRO A 54 23.55 13.41 -20.82
CA PRO A 54 24.96 13.72 -20.97
C PRO A 54 25.29 13.99 -22.45
N ASP A 55 26.03 15.07 -22.71
CA ASP A 55 26.56 15.37 -24.00
C ASP A 55 28.06 14.97 -24.01
N PHE A 56 28.42 14.14 -24.95
CA PHE A 56 29.80 13.66 -25.18
C PHE A 56 30.41 14.18 -26.49
N SER A 57 29.71 15.16 -27.12
CA SER A 57 30.29 15.86 -28.26
C SER A 57 31.47 16.74 -27.82
N GLY A 58 32.55 16.67 -28.57
CA GLY A 58 33.68 17.58 -28.38
C GLY A 58 33.33 18.97 -28.87
N ILE A 59 34.00 19.97 -28.32
CA ILE A 59 33.93 21.37 -28.76
C ILE A 59 35.21 21.70 -29.49
N GLU A 60 35.13 22.41 -30.63
CA GLU A 60 36.29 22.84 -31.35
C GLU A 60 37.06 23.91 -30.55
N GLU A 61 38.40 23.88 -30.68
CA GLU A 61 39.24 24.87 -30.04
C GLU A 61 38.96 26.28 -30.63
N GLY A 62 38.57 27.20 -29.77
CA GLY A 62 38.23 28.58 -30.15
C GLY A 62 36.78 28.80 -30.55
N GLU A 63 35.90 27.82 -30.39
CA GLU A 63 34.46 27.99 -30.61
C GLU A 63 33.81 28.81 -29.47
N ASP A 64 33.10 29.87 -29.86
CA ASP A 64 32.32 30.68 -28.91
C ASP A 64 30.96 30.03 -28.59
N VAL A 65 30.50 30.20 -27.36
CA VAL A 65 29.18 29.71 -26.91
C VAL A 65 28.08 30.41 -27.71
N GLN A 66 27.35 29.65 -28.53
CA GLN A 66 26.26 30.16 -29.36
C GLN A 66 24.90 30.13 -28.66
N SER A 67 24.73 29.22 -27.65
CA SER A 67 23.46 29.06 -26.95
C SER A 67 23.68 28.63 -25.50
N PHE A 68 22.73 28.97 -24.63
CA PHE A 68 22.74 28.59 -23.22
C PHE A 68 21.66 27.56 -22.97
N THR A 69 22.02 26.50 -22.26
CA THR A 69 21.09 25.42 -21.90
C THR A 69 20.37 25.72 -20.58
N ASN A 70 19.07 25.58 -20.59
CA ASN A 70 18.29 25.69 -19.36
C ASN A 70 18.38 24.41 -18.52
N GLN A 71 19.21 24.43 -17.48
CA GLN A 71 19.44 23.27 -16.59
C GLN A 71 18.22 22.90 -15.71
N THR A 72 17.20 23.75 -15.68
CA THR A 72 15.96 23.49 -14.88
C THR A 72 14.78 23.08 -15.74
N ALA A 73 15.01 22.76 -17.01
CA ALA A 73 13.94 22.40 -17.96
C ALA A 73 13.16 21.14 -17.57
N ASN A 74 13.81 20.21 -16.87
CA ASN A 74 13.21 18.94 -16.44
C ASN A 74 12.49 19.00 -15.10
N ARG A 75 12.44 20.17 -14.44
CA ARG A 75 11.79 20.28 -13.15
C ARG A 75 10.28 20.01 -13.25
N ALA A 76 9.77 19.12 -12.42
CA ALA A 76 8.38 18.72 -12.40
C ALA A 76 7.79 18.70 -11.00
N ARG A 77 6.48 18.87 -10.90
CA ARG A 77 5.72 18.69 -9.66
C ARG A 77 5.01 17.35 -9.75
N LEU A 78 5.27 16.51 -8.77
CA LEU A 78 4.61 15.23 -8.57
C LEU A 78 3.72 15.32 -7.33
N GLY A 79 2.61 14.62 -7.33
CA GLY A 79 1.71 14.69 -6.19
C GLY A 79 0.85 13.45 -6.04
N ASN A 80 0.33 13.26 -4.82
CA ASN A 80 -0.52 12.14 -4.47
C ASN A 80 -1.63 12.58 -3.49
N TYR A 81 -2.74 11.86 -3.47
CA TYR A 81 -3.82 12.07 -2.52
C TYR A 81 -3.63 11.22 -1.27
N ILE A 82 -4.14 11.71 -0.15
CA ILE A 82 -4.22 10.98 1.10
C ILE A 82 -5.45 10.06 1.05
N GLN A 83 -5.28 8.79 1.40
CA GLN A 83 -6.36 7.83 1.51
C GLN A 83 -6.65 7.55 2.98
N LYS A 84 -7.94 7.50 3.33
CA LYS A 84 -8.42 7.15 4.67
C LYS A 84 -8.76 5.67 4.71
N PHE A 85 -8.23 4.97 5.72
CA PHE A 85 -8.56 3.58 6.01
C PHE A 85 -9.40 3.51 7.28
N ARG A 86 -10.32 2.58 7.32
CA ARG A 86 -11.16 2.28 8.47
C ARG A 86 -11.41 0.78 8.51
N ASP A 87 -11.31 0.22 9.68
CA ASP A 87 -11.82 -1.10 10.00
C ASP A 87 -12.71 -1.00 11.23
N THR A 88 -13.68 -1.90 11.36
CA THR A 88 -14.64 -1.91 12.46
C THR A 88 -14.78 -3.32 12.97
N TYR A 89 -14.90 -3.46 14.28
CA TYR A 89 -15.16 -4.73 14.93
C TYR A 89 -16.36 -4.58 15.86
N GLN A 90 -17.05 -5.67 16.10
CA GLN A 90 -18.20 -5.74 17.00
C GLN A 90 -18.21 -7.10 17.68
N VAL A 91 -18.42 -7.09 18.97
CA VAL A 91 -18.65 -8.27 19.79
C VAL A 91 -19.93 -8.03 20.57
N SER A 92 -20.79 -9.03 20.68
CA SER A 92 -22.02 -8.94 21.44
C SER A 92 -21.70 -9.05 22.92
N ASP A 93 -22.44 -8.33 23.78
CA ASP A 93 -22.30 -8.37 25.22
C ASP A 93 -22.47 -9.79 25.78
N LEU A 94 -23.38 -10.57 25.19
CA LEU A 94 -23.60 -11.96 25.59
C LEU A 94 -22.40 -12.85 25.25
N GLN A 95 -21.73 -12.61 24.11
CA GLN A 95 -20.53 -13.36 23.72
C GLN A 95 -19.35 -13.06 24.63
N GLU A 96 -19.23 -11.85 25.15
CA GLU A 96 -18.18 -11.48 26.11
C GLU A 96 -18.40 -12.14 27.51
N LEU A 97 -19.65 -12.43 27.85
CA LEU A 97 -20.00 -13.11 29.13
C LEU A 97 -19.84 -14.63 29.07
N VAL A 98 -19.81 -15.22 27.87
CA VAL A 98 -19.69 -16.67 27.71
C VAL A 98 -18.22 -17.06 27.69
N LEU A 99 -17.89 -18.09 28.48
CA LEU A 99 -16.54 -18.68 28.46
C LEU A 99 -16.29 -19.36 27.12
N THR A 100 -15.46 -18.75 26.28
CA THR A 100 -15.07 -19.29 25.01
C THR A 100 -13.76 -20.08 25.12
N ALA A 101 -13.70 -21.25 24.50
CA ALA A 101 -12.48 -22.03 24.47
C ALA A 101 -11.38 -21.31 23.69
N GLY A 102 -10.20 -21.12 24.29
CA GLY A 102 -9.02 -20.53 23.65
C GLY A 102 -8.93 -19.01 23.68
N VAL A 103 -9.96 -18.30 24.14
CA VAL A 103 -9.97 -16.84 24.24
C VAL A 103 -10.50 -16.40 25.57
N SER A 104 -9.76 -15.58 26.28
CA SER A 104 -10.19 -15.01 27.58
C SER A 104 -11.00 -13.72 27.41
N ASN A 105 -10.83 -13.00 26.31
CA ASN A 105 -11.51 -11.74 26.03
C ASN A 105 -11.66 -11.56 24.52
N GLU A 106 -12.89 -11.71 24.04
CA GLU A 106 -13.22 -11.64 22.61
C GLU A 106 -13.06 -10.22 22.05
N MET A 107 -13.37 -9.19 22.84
CA MET A 107 -13.23 -7.80 22.44
C MET A 107 -11.76 -7.43 22.18
N ALA A 108 -10.87 -7.82 23.11
CA ALA A 108 -9.44 -7.57 22.95
C ALA A 108 -8.83 -8.32 21.74
N LEU A 109 -9.30 -9.53 21.48
CA LEU A 109 -8.91 -10.30 20.30
C LEU A 109 -9.40 -9.63 19.02
N ALA A 110 -10.65 -9.18 18.97
CA ALA A 110 -11.22 -8.48 17.83
C ALA A 110 -10.49 -7.17 17.54
N GLU A 111 -10.16 -6.38 18.57
CA GLU A 111 -9.35 -5.16 18.44
C GLU A 111 -7.97 -5.45 17.87
N SER A 112 -7.28 -6.46 18.41
CA SER A 112 -5.97 -6.88 17.90
C SER A 112 -6.02 -7.28 16.43
N LYS A 113 -7.03 -8.06 16.03
CA LYS A 113 -7.25 -8.45 14.63
C LYS A 113 -7.52 -7.24 13.74
N SER A 114 -8.33 -6.30 14.19
CA SER A 114 -8.66 -5.07 13.45
C SER A 114 -7.41 -4.21 13.19
N ILE A 115 -6.57 -4.00 14.21
CA ILE A 115 -5.29 -3.27 14.05
C ILE A 115 -4.40 -3.95 13.00
N ARG A 116 -4.33 -5.26 13.00
CA ARG A 116 -3.56 -6.04 12.02
C ARG A 116 -4.16 -5.87 10.62
N GLN A 117 -5.48 -5.98 10.51
CA GLN A 117 -6.18 -5.86 9.24
C GLN A 117 -6.00 -4.47 8.61
N ILE A 118 -6.03 -3.39 9.40
CA ILE A 118 -5.73 -2.03 8.90
C ILE A 118 -4.31 -1.95 8.34
N LYS A 119 -3.32 -2.49 9.03
CA LYS A 119 -1.93 -2.50 8.51
C LYS A 119 -1.83 -3.23 7.19
N ARG A 120 -2.45 -4.42 7.06
CA ARG A 120 -2.50 -5.17 5.81
C ARG A 120 -3.19 -4.39 4.70
N SER A 121 -4.28 -3.71 5.00
CA SER A 121 -5.02 -2.89 4.03
C SER A 121 -4.19 -1.71 3.52
N ILE A 122 -3.42 -1.05 4.40
CA ILE A 122 -2.50 0.03 4.03
C ILE A 122 -1.36 -0.52 3.15
N GLU A 123 -0.76 -1.64 3.55
CA GLU A 123 0.30 -2.31 2.78
C GLU A 123 -0.18 -2.70 1.38
N SER A 124 -1.36 -3.31 1.30
CA SER A 124 -1.97 -3.70 0.03
C SER A 124 -2.24 -2.50 -0.88
N ALA A 125 -2.77 -1.41 -0.33
CA ALA A 125 -2.98 -0.18 -1.10
C ALA A 125 -1.66 0.43 -1.58
N PHE A 126 -0.63 0.41 -0.73
CA PHE A 126 0.70 0.91 -1.07
C PHE A 126 1.35 0.10 -2.19
N CYS A 127 1.21 -1.23 -2.16
CA CYS A 127 1.75 -2.13 -3.18
C CYS A 127 0.88 -2.23 -4.44
N SER A 128 -0.33 -1.65 -4.45
CA SER A 128 -1.27 -1.82 -5.55
C SER A 128 -0.88 -1.04 -6.81
N ALA A 129 -1.51 -1.42 -7.94
CA ALA A 129 -1.47 -0.67 -9.18
C ALA A 129 -2.60 0.38 -9.29
N GLN A 130 -3.27 0.71 -8.18
CA GLN A 130 -4.31 1.74 -8.20
C GLN A 130 -3.72 3.11 -8.51
N ASP A 131 -4.45 3.91 -9.28
CA ASP A 131 -4.08 5.30 -9.53
C ASP A 131 -4.67 6.23 -8.47
N ARG A 132 -4.09 7.43 -8.38
CA ARG A 132 -4.62 8.47 -7.50
C ARG A 132 -6.00 8.91 -7.95
N GLN A 133 -6.86 9.19 -7.00
CA GLN A 133 -8.22 9.67 -7.24
C GLN A 133 -8.58 10.74 -6.22
N ALA A 134 -9.14 11.86 -6.71
CA ALA A 134 -9.78 12.83 -5.85
C ALA A 134 -11.14 12.29 -5.36
N ASP A 135 -11.57 12.75 -4.20
CA ASP A 135 -12.94 12.50 -3.74
C ASP A 135 -13.92 13.31 -4.60
N ALA A 136 -14.79 12.60 -5.31
CA ALA A 136 -15.85 13.20 -6.11
C ALA A 136 -17.24 13.10 -5.41
N GLY A 137 -17.27 12.59 -4.17
CA GLY A 137 -18.54 12.28 -3.51
C GLY A 137 -19.20 11.02 -4.09
N GLY A 138 -20.43 10.73 -3.66
CA GLY A 138 -21.22 9.66 -4.25
C GLY A 138 -20.60 8.25 -4.21
N GLY A 139 -19.71 7.97 -3.27
CA GLY A 139 -19.03 6.68 -3.15
C GLY A 139 -17.65 6.60 -3.81
N SER A 140 -17.12 7.71 -4.31
CA SER A 140 -15.78 7.81 -4.90
C SER A 140 -14.81 8.49 -3.92
N PRO A 141 -14.21 7.76 -2.96
CA PRO A 141 -13.33 8.33 -1.94
C PRO A 141 -11.96 8.68 -2.53
N TYR A 142 -11.19 9.47 -1.77
CA TYR A 142 -9.78 9.67 -2.08
C TYR A 142 -9.03 8.34 -2.13
N LYS A 143 -8.23 8.16 -3.18
CA LYS A 143 -7.30 7.04 -3.31
C LYS A 143 -5.87 7.53 -3.48
N THR A 144 -4.96 6.89 -2.80
CA THR A 144 -3.53 7.10 -2.99
C THR A 144 -3.03 6.28 -4.17
N ARG A 145 -2.08 6.82 -4.93
CA ARG A 145 -1.42 6.05 -5.99
C ARG A 145 -0.46 5.05 -5.35
N GLY A 146 -0.62 3.79 -5.72
CA GLY A 146 0.24 2.71 -5.25
C GLY A 146 1.60 2.67 -5.97
N LEU A 147 2.53 1.96 -5.37
CA LEU A 147 3.90 1.83 -5.87
C LEU A 147 3.96 1.21 -7.27
N LEU A 148 3.19 0.15 -7.52
CA LEU A 148 3.18 -0.50 -8.83
C LEU A 148 2.69 0.45 -9.94
N LYS A 149 1.78 1.38 -9.62
CA LYS A 149 1.35 2.39 -10.58
C LYS A 149 2.46 3.40 -10.88
N TRP A 150 3.26 3.80 -9.89
CA TRP A 150 4.45 4.61 -10.13
C TRP A 150 5.48 3.90 -10.99
N LEU A 151 5.57 2.56 -10.90
CA LEU A 151 6.42 1.73 -11.75
C LEU A 151 5.81 1.44 -13.13
N GLY A 152 4.63 1.98 -13.43
CA GLY A 152 3.99 1.84 -14.74
C GLY A 152 3.16 0.58 -14.93
N VAL A 153 2.94 -0.22 -13.89
CA VAL A 153 2.07 -1.40 -13.99
C VAL A 153 0.62 -0.96 -14.22
N GLY A 154 -0.01 -1.53 -15.24
CA GLY A 154 -1.35 -1.12 -15.67
C GLY A 154 -1.39 0.22 -16.42
N GLY A 155 -0.28 0.59 -17.06
CA GLY A 155 -0.12 1.82 -17.84
C GLY A 155 0.49 2.97 -17.05
N GLN A 156 1.22 3.82 -17.74
CA GLN A 156 1.87 5.00 -17.14
C GLN A 156 0.86 6.04 -16.70
N PRO A 157 1.05 6.69 -15.53
CA PRO A 157 0.19 7.78 -15.12
C PRO A 157 0.32 8.97 -16.09
N SER A 158 -0.81 9.47 -16.59
CA SER A 158 -0.82 10.58 -17.57
C SER A 158 -0.29 11.90 -17.02
N ASP A 159 -0.39 12.08 -15.71
CA ASP A 159 0.03 13.31 -15.00
C ASP A 159 1.51 13.33 -14.60
N VAL A 160 2.22 12.22 -14.80
CA VAL A 160 3.67 12.14 -14.59
C VAL A 160 4.38 12.47 -15.89
N PRO A 161 5.28 13.49 -15.92
CA PRO A 161 6.04 13.80 -17.11
C PRO A 161 6.88 12.63 -17.61
N ALA A 162 7.11 12.55 -18.90
CA ALA A 162 7.81 11.43 -19.54
C ALA A 162 9.19 11.15 -18.94
N ALA A 163 9.93 12.19 -18.55
CA ALA A 163 11.24 12.07 -17.90
C ALA A 163 11.23 11.31 -16.55
N TYR A 164 10.07 11.19 -15.91
CA TYR A 164 9.91 10.51 -14.61
C TYR A 164 9.09 9.23 -14.70
N ARG A 165 8.79 8.77 -15.92
CA ARG A 165 8.09 7.51 -16.15
C ARG A 165 9.08 6.36 -16.22
N ASN A 166 8.64 5.18 -15.78
CA ASN A 166 9.42 3.98 -15.94
C ASN A 166 9.29 3.46 -17.39
N VAL A 167 10.34 3.64 -18.18
CA VAL A 167 10.37 3.27 -19.60
C VAL A 167 10.23 1.77 -19.83
N ALA A 168 10.66 0.94 -18.87
CA ALA A 168 10.62 -0.53 -19.00
C ALA A 168 9.19 -1.10 -19.08
N ASN A 169 8.19 -0.36 -18.61
CA ASN A 169 6.78 -0.76 -18.63
C ASN A 169 5.92 0.11 -19.57
N ASP A 170 6.53 0.92 -20.41
CA ASP A 170 5.81 1.69 -21.41
C ASP A 170 5.49 0.78 -22.61
N THR A 171 4.25 0.29 -22.64
CA THR A 171 3.73 -0.54 -23.74
C THR A 171 3.29 0.28 -24.95
N THR A 172 3.37 1.60 -24.88
CA THR A 172 2.87 2.51 -25.94
C THR A 172 3.96 3.17 -26.77
N GLY A 173 5.22 3.01 -26.45
CA GLY A 173 6.26 3.74 -27.12
C GLY A 173 7.54 2.97 -27.39
N THR A 174 8.09 3.21 -28.51
CA THR A 174 9.42 2.82 -28.97
C THR A 174 10.43 2.97 -27.84
N GLN A 175 10.98 1.86 -27.39
CA GLN A 175 12.15 1.88 -26.51
C GLN A 175 13.28 2.54 -27.28
N THR A 176 13.60 3.75 -26.92
CA THR A 176 14.87 4.34 -27.34
C THR A 176 15.91 3.81 -26.37
N GLU A 177 16.62 2.78 -26.80
CA GLU A 177 17.80 2.31 -26.07
C GLU A 177 18.82 3.45 -26.03
N VAL A 178 19.29 3.75 -24.80
CA VAL A 178 20.45 4.62 -24.57
C VAL A 178 21.65 3.75 -24.30
#